data_38aa5d3965cf5ba53e464e4d7ca22899
#
_entry.id   38aa5d3965cf5ba53e464e4d7ca22899
#
_cell.length_a   1.000
_cell.length_b   1.000
_cell.length_c   1.000
_cell.angle_alpha   90.00
_cell.angle_beta   90.00
_cell.angle_gamma   90.00
#
_symmetry.space_group_name_H-M   'P 1'
#
loop_
_entity.id
_entity.type
_entity.pdbx_description
1 polymer ?
#
loop_
_entity_poly.entity_id
_entity_poly.type
_entity_poly.pdbx_seq_one_letter_code
_entity_poly.pdbx_strand_id
1 'polypeptide(L)'
;MNLRDLKYIVEVAREKNFARASEKVFVSQPALSMQIKKLEETLGVEIFERDKQNFLITPVGVEIVKKAEIILQESEEIKKIAKNSKDPHKGEIRIGAFPTVASYFLPNFVKNIHKKFPHLKIFLIEAKSQELINKLKSGEIDCCLLAMPIKDENIIGEKIFSEKLGGWIWHKKWDGYTQIPSI
;
A
#
# COMPACT_ATOMS: atom_id res chain seq x y z
N MET A 1 -1.09 15.90 16.83
CA MET A 1 -1.18 14.80 15.85
C MET A 1 -0.10 14.97 14.78
N ASN A 2 0.66 13.93 14.47
CA ASN A 2 1.70 13.91 13.44
C ASN A 2 1.69 12.58 12.66
N LEU A 3 2.48 12.44 11.60
CA LEU A 3 2.50 11.24 10.75
C LEU A 3 2.90 9.97 11.53
N ARG A 4 3.73 10.09 12.57
CA ARG A 4 4.11 8.95 13.41
C ARG A 4 2.91 8.44 14.22
N ASP A 5 2.08 9.34 14.72
CA ASP A 5 0.86 8.96 15.45
C ASP A 5 -0.11 8.20 14.53
N LEU A 6 -0.27 8.67 13.29
CA LEU A 6 -1.08 8.00 12.27
C LEU A 6 -0.52 6.62 11.93
N LYS A 7 0.80 6.49 11.78
CA LYS A 7 1.44 5.19 11.55
C LYS A 7 1.16 4.20 12.67
N TYR A 8 1.17 4.68 13.92
CA TYR A 8 0.93 3.84 15.08
C TYR A 8 -0.49 3.27 15.10
N ILE A 9 -1.52 4.10 14.87
CA ILE A 9 -2.91 3.61 14.85
C ILE A 9 -3.18 2.66 13.67
N VAL A 10 -2.61 2.93 12.50
CA VAL A 10 -2.72 2.05 11.34
C VAL A 10 -2.08 0.70 11.62
N GLU A 11 -0.89 0.66 12.21
CA GLU A 11 -0.21 -0.60 12.49
C GLU A 11 -0.92 -1.42 13.58
N VAL A 12 -1.45 -0.76 14.63
CA VAL A 12 -2.24 -1.44 15.66
C VAL A 12 -3.55 -2.01 15.09
N ALA A 13 -4.22 -1.27 14.20
CA ALA A 13 -5.43 -1.75 13.53
C ALA A 13 -5.14 -2.96 12.62
N ARG A 14 -4.00 -2.96 11.92
CA ARG A 14 -3.56 -4.04 11.03
C ARG A 14 -3.19 -5.31 11.80
N GLU A 15 -2.39 -5.19 12.83
CA GLU A 15 -1.92 -6.32 13.64
C GLU A 15 -2.98 -6.84 14.62
N LYS A 16 -3.99 -6.03 14.92
CA LYS A 16 -5.01 -6.32 15.94
C LYS A 16 -4.40 -6.74 17.29
N ASN A 17 -3.18 -6.22 17.56
CA ASN A 17 -2.41 -6.58 18.75
C ASN A 17 -1.34 -5.50 19.00
N PHE A 18 -1.38 -4.87 20.17
CA PHE A 18 -0.46 -3.81 20.55
C PHE A 18 1.00 -4.28 20.67
N ALA A 19 1.24 -5.50 21.15
CA ALA A 19 2.60 -6.03 21.28
C ALA A 19 3.22 -6.24 19.92
N ARG A 20 2.55 -6.94 19.00
CA ARG A 20 3.02 -7.14 17.62
C ARG A 20 3.18 -5.84 16.87
N ALA A 21 2.24 -4.92 17.00
CA ALA A 21 2.35 -3.60 16.38
C ALA A 21 3.57 -2.82 16.88
N SER A 22 3.86 -2.89 18.19
CA SER A 22 5.04 -2.20 18.78
C SER A 22 6.37 -2.71 18.20
N GLU A 23 6.49 -4.01 17.95
CA GLU A 23 7.64 -4.62 17.27
C GLU A 23 7.79 -4.08 15.84
N LYS A 24 6.68 -3.97 15.10
CA LYS A 24 6.66 -3.47 13.72
C LYS A 24 7.05 -1.99 13.60
N VAL A 25 6.70 -1.18 14.59
CA VAL A 25 7.04 0.25 14.61
C VAL A 25 8.29 0.56 15.43
N PHE A 26 9.00 -0.47 15.91
CA PHE A 26 10.28 -0.38 16.65
C PHE A 26 10.21 0.50 17.92
N VAL A 27 9.15 0.32 18.71
CA VAL A 27 9.00 0.97 20.03
C VAL A 27 8.57 -0.05 21.08
N SER A 28 8.66 0.29 22.37
CA SER A 28 8.08 -0.56 23.41
C SER A 28 6.55 -0.47 23.39
N GLN A 29 5.88 -1.56 23.75
CA GLN A 29 4.42 -1.61 23.80
C GLN A 29 3.81 -0.54 24.75
N PRO A 30 4.39 -0.25 25.96
CA PRO A 30 3.91 0.85 26.78
C PRO A 30 4.03 2.22 26.10
N ALA A 31 5.12 2.46 25.38
CA ALA A 31 5.32 3.73 24.64
C ALA A 31 4.30 3.88 23.52
N LEU A 32 4.05 2.81 22.73
CA LEU A 32 3.02 2.79 21.70
C LEU A 32 1.63 3.09 22.29
N SER A 33 1.27 2.38 23.36
CA SER A 33 -0.03 2.51 24.04
C SER A 33 -0.26 3.92 24.58
N MET A 34 0.78 4.52 25.19
CA MET A 34 0.74 5.89 25.72
C MET A 34 0.59 6.92 24.60
N GLN A 35 1.29 6.74 23.47
CA GLN A 35 1.20 7.66 22.35
C GLN A 35 -0.16 7.62 21.66
N ILE A 36 -0.76 6.43 21.52
CA ILE A 36 -2.12 6.28 21.00
C ILE A 36 -3.13 6.93 21.96
N LYS A 37 -2.99 6.69 23.26
CA LYS A 37 -3.86 7.35 24.25
C LYS A 37 -3.81 8.87 24.14
N LYS A 38 -2.62 9.45 23.99
CA LYS A 38 -2.44 10.89 23.81
C LYS A 38 -3.11 11.39 22.52
N LEU A 39 -3.06 10.60 21.45
CA LEU A 39 -3.75 10.92 20.21
C LEU A 39 -5.26 10.89 20.39
N GLU A 40 -5.82 9.87 21.06
CA GLU A 40 -7.25 9.74 21.37
C GLU A 40 -7.73 10.94 22.22
N GLU A 41 -6.96 11.32 23.26
CA GLU A 41 -7.22 12.50 24.07
C GLU A 41 -7.21 13.80 23.22
N THR A 42 -6.28 13.92 22.28
CA THR A 42 -6.20 15.07 21.37
C THR A 42 -7.39 15.15 20.42
N LEU A 43 -7.89 14.01 19.97
CA LEU A 43 -9.05 13.92 19.06
C LEU A 43 -10.40 13.94 19.81
N GLY A 44 -10.39 13.69 21.11
CA GLY A 44 -11.60 13.61 21.96
C GLY A 44 -12.43 12.36 21.70
N VAL A 45 -11.85 11.30 21.10
CA VAL A 45 -12.53 10.05 20.80
C VAL A 45 -11.63 8.85 21.07
N GLU A 46 -12.23 7.70 21.39
CA GLU A 46 -11.53 6.43 21.48
C GLU A 46 -11.47 5.77 20.11
N ILE A 47 -10.27 5.39 19.67
CA ILE A 47 -10.04 4.65 18.42
C ILE A 47 -10.11 3.15 18.67
N PHE A 48 -9.57 2.71 19.82
CA PHE A 48 -9.54 1.30 20.22
C PHE A 48 -10.24 1.11 21.56
N GLU A 49 -11.11 0.09 21.63
CA GLU A 49 -11.70 -0.32 22.90
C GLU A 49 -10.64 -1.01 23.78
N ARG A 50 -10.65 -0.70 25.07
CA ARG A 50 -9.69 -1.24 26.04
C ARG A 50 -10.23 -2.45 26.79
N ASP A 51 -10.83 -3.40 26.05
CA ASP A 51 -11.18 -4.67 26.67
C ASP A 51 -9.93 -5.53 26.85
N LYS A 52 -9.74 -6.08 28.06
CA LYS A 52 -8.56 -6.91 28.38
C LYS A 52 -8.52 -8.24 27.63
N GLN A 53 -9.62 -8.68 27.06
CA GLN A 53 -9.74 -9.99 26.39
C GLN A 53 -9.83 -9.91 24.88
N ASN A 54 -10.31 -8.80 24.31
CA ASN A 54 -10.54 -8.68 22.88
C ASN A 54 -9.99 -7.35 22.35
N PHE A 55 -9.28 -7.42 21.24
CA PHE A 55 -8.94 -6.21 20.48
C PHE A 55 -10.15 -5.79 19.63
N LEU A 56 -10.73 -4.65 19.94
CA LEU A 56 -11.81 -4.06 19.16
C LEU A 56 -11.43 -2.65 18.73
N ILE A 57 -11.83 -2.30 17.53
CA ILE A 57 -11.74 -0.95 16.99
C ILE A 57 -13.14 -0.33 17.01
N THR A 58 -13.25 0.91 17.48
CA THR A 58 -14.54 1.62 17.51
C THR A 58 -15.01 1.96 16.10
N PRO A 59 -16.32 2.17 15.86
CA PRO A 59 -16.81 2.62 14.55
C PRO A 59 -16.11 3.90 14.05
N VAL A 60 -15.92 4.89 14.93
CA VAL A 60 -15.18 6.11 14.59
C VAL A 60 -13.69 5.82 14.38
N GLY A 61 -13.12 4.87 15.10
CA GLY A 61 -11.74 4.41 14.95
C GLY A 61 -11.49 3.84 13.55
N VAL A 62 -12.43 3.06 13.01
CA VAL A 62 -12.34 2.52 11.63
C VAL A 62 -12.22 3.65 10.61
N GLU A 63 -13.04 4.69 10.73
CA GLU A 63 -13.00 5.84 9.83
C GLU A 63 -11.70 6.63 9.97
N ILE A 64 -11.22 6.84 11.19
CA ILE A 64 -9.96 7.55 11.47
C ILE A 64 -8.78 6.76 10.89
N VAL A 65 -8.72 5.45 11.11
CA VAL A 65 -7.64 4.61 10.56
C VAL A 65 -7.65 4.63 9.05
N LYS A 66 -8.81 4.54 8.40
CA LYS A 66 -8.95 4.65 6.94
C LYS A 66 -8.40 6.00 6.42
N LYS A 67 -8.70 7.10 7.11
CA LYS A 67 -8.15 8.43 6.75
C LYS A 67 -6.65 8.53 7.01
N ALA A 68 -6.17 7.93 8.10
CA ALA A 68 -4.75 7.89 8.42
C ALA A 68 -3.95 7.14 7.35
N GLU A 69 -4.46 6.02 6.83
CA GLU A 69 -3.85 5.28 5.71
C GLU A 69 -3.70 6.16 4.47
N ILE A 70 -4.74 6.92 4.11
CA ILE A 70 -4.70 7.84 2.97
C ILE A 70 -3.64 8.92 3.18
N ILE A 71 -3.59 9.55 4.35
CA ILE A 71 -2.60 10.61 4.65
C ILE A 71 -1.18 10.06 4.59
N LEU A 72 -0.93 8.88 5.14
CA LEU A 72 0.38 8.24 5.09
C LEU A 72 0.80 7.95 3.65
N GLN A 73 -0.13 7.48 2.83
CA GLN A 73 0.10 7.22 1.43
C GLN A 73 0.42 8.49 0.65
N GLU A 74 -0.36 9.56 0.82
CA GLU A 74 -0.07 10.85 0.18
C GLU A 74 1.29 11.42 0.63
N SER A 75 1.67 11.20 1.89
CA SER A 75 3.00 11.58 2.39
C SER A 75 4.13 10.83 1.67
N GLU A 76 3.97 9.54 1.38
CA GLU A 76 4.95 8.78 0.58
C GLU A 76 4.98 9.24 -0.88
N GLU A 77 3.83 9.64 -1.45
CA GLU A 77 3.78 10.19 -2.80
C GLU A 77 4.55 11.50 -2.93
N ILE A 78 4.46 12.39 -1.94
CA ILE A 78 5.28 13.62 -1.91
C ILE A 78 6.77 13.27 -2.01
N LYS A 79 7.23 12.25 -1.28
CA LYS A 79 8.63 11.81 -1.34
C LYS A 79 9.01 11.26 -2.71
N LYS A 80 8.10 10.49 -3.34
CA LYS A 80 8.30 9.96 -4.71
C LYS A 80 8.39 11.10 -5.73
N ILE A 81 7.49 12.09 -5.67
CA ILE A 81 7.52 13.28 -6.54
C ILE A 81 8.87 14.00 -6.39
N ALA A 82 9.30 14.27 -5.17
CA ALA A 82 10.58 14.93 -4.91
C ALA A 82 11.79 14.12 -5.42
N LYS A 83 11.73 12.79 -5.34
CA LYS A 83 12.78 11.91 -5.85
C LYS A 83 12.81 11.87 -7.37
N ASN A 84 11.64 11.83 -8.01
CA ASN A 84 11.50 11.72 -9.47
C ASN A 84 11.69 13.07 -10.20
N SER A 85 11.56 14.20 -9.51
CA SER A 85 11.74 15.54 -10.10
C SER A 85 13.14 15.78 -10.67
N LYS A 86 14.14 15.00 -10.27
CA LYS A 86 15.53 15.15 -10.72
C LYS A 86 15.83 14.45 -12.05
N ASP A 87 15.10 13.40 -12.41
CA ASP A 87 15.21 12.71 -13.71
C ASP A 87 14.00 11.76 -13.89
N PRO A 88 13.05 12.09 -14.79
CA PRO A 88 11.86 11.29 -15.04
C PRO A 88 12.14 9.86 -15.52
N HIS A 89 13.36 9.61 -16.04
CA HIS A 89 13.78 8.30 -16.56
C HIS A 89 14.62 7.50 -15.56
N LYS A 90 14.90 8.04 -14.37
CA LYS A 90 15.66 7.38 -13.28
C LYS A 90 14.81 7.07 -12.04
N GLY A 91 13.57 6.73 -12.24
CA GLY A 91 12.68 6.37 -11.13
C GLY A 91 12.88 4.96 -10.59
N GLU A 92 12.13 4.65 -9.56
CA GLU A 92 11.94 3.31 -9.03
C GLU A 92 10.46 2.94 -9.17
N ILE A 93 10.15 1.75 -9.66
CA ILE A 93 8.80 1.21 -9.71
C ILE A 93 8.75 -0.13 -8.98
N ARG A 94 7.76 -0.30 -8.12
CA ARG A 94 7.50 -1.54 -7.37
C ARG A 94 6.28 -2.21 -7.96
N ILE A 95 6.49 -3.39 -8.54
CA ILE A 95 5.47 -4.16 -9.23
C ILE A 95 5.16 -5.40 -8.42
N GLY A 96 3.92 -5.52 -7.96
CA GLY A 96 3.42 -6.73 -7.35
C GLY A 96 2.93 -7.72 -8.41
N ALA A 97 3.16 -9.01 -8.23
CA ALA A 97 2.61 -10.01 -9.12
C ALA A 97 2.22 -11.28 -8.36
N PHE A 98 1.12 -11.89 -8.77
CA PHE A 98 0.77 -13.22 -8.32
C PHE A 98 1.77 -14.25 -8.87
N PRO A 99 2.21 -15.26 -8.10
CA PRO A 99 3.33 -16.14 -8.47
C PRO A 99 3.27 -16.76 -9.86
N THR A 100 2.08 -17.23 -10.28
CA THR A 100 1.91 -17.82 -11.62
C THR A 100 2.11 -16.82 -12.74
N VAL A 101 1.70 -15.56 -12.56
CA VAL A 101 1.88 -14.48 -13.53
C VAL A 101 3.33 -13.98 -13.48
N ALA A 102 3.93 -13.91 -12.30
CA ALA A 102 5.31 -13.49 -12.11
C ALA A 102 6.28 -14.34 -12.93
N SER A 103 6.18 -15.66 -12.82
CA SER A 103 7.10 -16.61 -13.48
C SER A 103 7.02 -16.55 -15.01
N TYR A 104 5.83 -16.28 -15.55
CA TYR A 104 5.56 -16.39 -16.97
C TYR A 104 5.67 -15.04 -17.69
N PHE A 105 5.05 -13.98 -17.15
CA PHE A 105 4.93 -12.69 -17.81
C PHE A 105 6.11 -11.74 -17.54
N LEU A 106 6.56 -11.67 -16.27
CA LEU A 106 7.54 -10.67 -15.86
C LEU A 106 8.90 -10.76 -16.56
N PRO A 107 9.47 -11.93 -16.92
CA PRO A 107 10.79 -11.97 -17.56
C PRO A 107 10.84 -11.20 -18.88
N ASN A 108 9.82 -11.35 -19.71
CA ASN A 108 9.74 -10.66 -21.01
C ASN A 108 9.35 -9.19 -20.84
N PHE A 109 8.44 -8.89 -19.92
CA PHE A 109 8.00 -7.55 -19.59
C PHE A 109 9.16 -6.68 -19.08
N VAL A 110 9.89 -7.15 -18.07
CA VAL A 110 11.05 -6.45 -17.50
C VAL A 110 12.14 -6.22 -18.55
N LYS A 111 12.42 -7.21 -19.39
CA LYS A 111 13.39 -7.09 -20.47
C LYS A 111 13.02 -5.97 -21.47
N ASN A 112 11.75 -5.85 -21.80
CA ASN A 112 11.27 -4.83 -22.75
C ASN A 112 11.30 -3.43 -22.10
N ILE A 113 10.89 -3.31 -20.83
CA ILE A 113 10.99 -2.05 -20.10
C ILE A 113 12.45 -1.62 -19.95
N HIS A 114 13.35 -2.53 -19.62
CA HIS A 114 14.78 -2.19 -19.44
C HIS A 114 15.43 -1.70 -20.74
N LYS A 115 15.00 -2.22 -21.90
CA LYS A 115 15.43 -1.69 -23.20
C LYS A 115 14.96 -0.25 -23.45
N LYS A 116 13.74 0.08 -23.03
CA LYS A 116 13.12 1.39 -23.26
C LYS A 116 13.53 2.43 -22.19
N PHE A 117 13.74 1.95 -20.96
CA PHE A 117 14.08 2.77 -19.78
C PHE A 117 15.24 2.13 -19.00
N PRO A 118 16.48 2.22 -19.50
CA PRO A 118 17.65 1.51 -18.93
C PRO A 118 18.02 1.96 -17.52
N HIS A 119 17.59 3.15 -17.10
CA HIS A 119 17.86 3.72 -15.76
C HIS A 119 16.70 3.54 -14.77
N LEU A 120 15.58 2.92 -15.20
CA LEU A 120 14.45 2.63 -14.33
C LEU A 120 14.75 1.40 -13.47
N LYS A 121 14.71 1.56 -12.15
CA LYS A 121 14.83 0.44 -11.22
C LYS A 121 13.47 -0.21 -11.02
N ILE A 122 13.37 -1.50 -11.28
CA ILE A 122 12.15 -2.30 -11.12
C ILE A 122 12.33 -3.21 -9.93
N PHE A 123 11.45 -3.10 -8.94
CA PHE A 123 11.36 -4.01 -7.81
C PHE A 123 10.14 -4.92 -8.01
N LEU A 124 10.37 -6.22 -7.96
CA LEU A 124 9.32 -7.22 -8.12
C LEU A 124 8.98 -7.82 -6.76
N ILE A 125 7.70 -7.88 -6.45
CA ILE A 125 7.17 -8.41 -5.21
C ILE A 125 6.15 -9.49 -5.54
N GLU A 126 6.45 -10.72 -5.12
CA GLU A 126 5.51 -11.84 -5.26
C GLU A 126 4.70 -12.01 -3.99
N ALA A 127 3.37 -12.02 -4.12
CA ALA A 127 2.48 -12.30 -3.02
C ALA A 127 1.10 -12.76 -3.51
N LYS A 128 0.25 -13.21 -2.58
CA LYS A 128 -1.15 -13.57 -2.87
C LYS A 128 -1.97 -12.32 -3.20
N SER A 129 -3.04 -12.48 -3.99
CA SER A 129 -3.86 -11.37 -4.47
C SER A 129 -4.31 -10.41 -3.37
N GLN A 130 -4.79 -10.92 -2.23
CA GLN A 130 -5.24 -10.06 -1.13
C GLN A 130 -4.09 -9.24 -0.50
N GLU A 131 -2.92 -9.82 -0.39
CA GLU A 131 -1.74 -9.13 0.13
C GLU A 131 -1.27 -8.04 -0.85
N LEU A 132 -1.27 -8.33 -2.16
CA LEU A 132 -0.94 -7.36 -3.20
C LEU A 132 -1.91 -6.19 -3.22
N ILE A 133 -3.22 -6.44 -3.04
CA ILE A 133 -4.22 -5.39 -2.89
C ILE A 133 -3.92 -4.50 -1.68
N ASN A 134 -3.60 -5.10 -0.54
CA ASN A 134 -3.26 -4.34 0.66
C ASN A 134 -1.99 -3.51 0.47
N LYS A 135 -0.95 -4.08 -0.15
CA LYS A 135 0.29 -3.38 -0.48
C LYS A 135 0.09 -2.24 -1.49
N LEU A 136 -0.80 -2.44 -2.47
CA LEU A 136 -1.17 -1.38 -3.41
C LEU A 136 -1.88 -0.23 -2.70
N LYS A 137 -2.82 -0.52 -1.80
CA LYS A 137 -3.53 0.48 -1.01
C LYS A 137 -2.63 1.23 -0.04
N SER A 138 -1.66 0.56 0.57
CA SER A 138 -0.68 1.20 1.46
C SER A 138 0.44 1.95 0.75
N GLY A 139 0.49 1.87 -0.61
CA GLY A 139 1.58 2.48 -1.40
C GLY A 139 2.92 1.75 -1.27
N GLU A 140 2.94 0.53 -0.74
CA GLU A 140 4.14 -0.32 -0.73
C GLU A 140 4.52 -0.79 -2.13
N ILE A 141 3.54 -0.94 -3.01
CA ILE A 141 3.73 -1.20 -4.45
C ILE A 141 2.99 -0.15 -5.28
N ASP A 142 3.49 0.11 -6.47
CA ASP A 142 2.96 1.14 -7.36
C ASP A 142 1.90 0.58 -8.32
N CYS A 143 2.04 -0.68 -8.70
CA CYS A 143 1.05 -1.43 -9.48
C CYS A 143 1.15 -2.92 -9.19
N CYS A 144 0.15 -3.69 -9.60
CA CYS A 144 0.20 -5.14 -9.48
C CYS A 144 -0.51 -5.86 -10.63
N LEU A 145 -0.02 -7.07 -10.90
CA LEU A 145 -0.56 -8.00 -11.87
C LEU A 145 -1.38 -9.05 -11.15
N LEU A 146 -2.69 -9.04 -11.39
CA LEU A 146 -3.63 -9.94 -10.70
C LEU A 146 -4.61 -10.57 -11.69
N ALA A 147 -5.19 -11.69 -11.31
CA ALA A 147 -6.31 -12.29 -12.03
C ALA A 147 -7.64 -11.61 -11.66
N MET A 148 -8.54 -11.48 -12.61
CA MET A 148 -9.90 -10.95 -12.38
C MET A 148 -10.86 -12.00 -11.77
N PRO A 149 -11.95 -11.53 -11.13
CA PRO A 149 -12.38 -10.14 -10.88
C PRO A 149 -11.89 -9.62 -9.52
N ILE A 150 -11.53 -8.33 -9.44
CA ILE A 150 -11.31 -7.62 -8.17
C ILE A 150 -12.35 -6.51 -8.08
N LYS A 151 -13.13 -6.55 -7.02
CA LYS A 151 -14.13 -5.52 -6.72
C LYS A 151 -13.58 -4.58 -5.66
N ASP A 152 -13.00 -3.47 -6.08
CA ASP A 152 -12.54 -2.42 -5.19
C ASP A 152 -12.67 -1.06 -5.87
N GLU A 153 -13.43 -0.16 -5.29
CA GLU A 153 -13.76 1.14 -5.88
C GLU A 153 -12.56 2.10 -5.98
N ASN A 154 -11.51 1.83 -5.21
CA ASN A 154 -10.30 2.67 -5.16
C ASN A 154 -9.17 2.13 -6.06
N ILE A 155 -9.40 1.05 -6.80
CA ILE A 155 -8.41 0.42 -7.66
C ILE A 155 -8.93 0.43 -9.10
N ILE A 156 -8.11 0.93 -10.02
CA ILE A 156 -8.40 0.84 -11.45
C ILE A 156 -7.65 -0.35 -12.02
N GLY A 157 -8.35 -1.21 -12.75
CA GLY A 157 -7.77 -2.34 -13.45
C GLY A 157 -7.85 -2.16 -14.95
N GLU A 158 -6.72 -2.36 -15.62
CA GLU A 158 -6.64 -2.40 -17.09
C GLU A 158 -6.29 -3.80 -17.56
N LYS A 159 -7.00 -4.26 -18.59
CA LYS A 159 -6.74 -5.58 -19.19
C LYS A 159 -5.50 -5.53 -20.06
N ILE A 160 -4.46 -6.27 -19.70
CA ILE A 160 -3.22 -6.33 -20.47
C ILE A 160 -3.24 -7.46 -21.50
N PHE A 161 -3.75 -8.62 -21.12
CA PHE A 161 -3.86 -9.78 -21.97
C PHE A 161 -5.02 -10.68 -21.55
N SER A 162 -5.47 -11.51 -22.48
CA SER A 162 -6.46 -12.56 -22.22
C SER A 162 -5.84 -13.89 -22.49
N GLU A 163 -5.72 -14.69 -21.46
CA GLU A 163 -5.54 -16.13 -21.59
C GLU A 163 -6.81 -16.83 -21.12
N LYS A 164 -6.93 -18.14 -21.33
CA LYS A 164 -8.04 -18.93 -20.76
C LYS A 164 -8.17 -18.78 -19.24
N LEU A 165 -7.16 -18.22 -18.57
CA LEU A 165 -7.11 -17.89 -17.13
C LEU A 165 -7.09 -16.38 -16.84
N GLY A 166 -7.12 -15.48 -17.83
CA GLY A 166 -7.24 -14.02 -17.74
C GLY A 166 -6.30 -13.30 -16.75
N GLY A 167 -5.41 -12.47 -17.25
CA GLY A 167 -4.55 -11.60 -16.41
C GLY A 167 -4.88 -10.12 -16.60
N TRP A 168 -4.75 -9.31 -15.54
CA TRP A 168 -5.04 -7.88 -15.52
C TRP A 168 -3.99 -7.12 -14.74
N ILE A 169 -3.65 -5.87 -15.18
CA ILE A 169 -2.89 -4.92 -14.36
C ILE A 169 -3.86 -4.09 -13.53
N TRP A 170 -3.51 -3.87 -12.28
CA TRP A 170 -4.24 -3.04 -11.34
C TRP A 170 -3.31 -1.97 -10.79
N HIS A 171 -3.71 -0.71 -10.89
CA HIS A 171 -3.03 0.42 -10.29
C HIS A 171 -4.02 1.28 -9.51
N LYS A 172 -3.53 2.11 -8.62
CA LYS A 172 -4.38 3.07 -7.91
C LYS A 172 -4.86 4.15 -8.88
N LYS A 173 -6.13 4.56 -8.72
CA LYS A 173 -6.68 5.71 -9.43
C LYS A 173 -5.90 6.98 -9.08
N TRP A 174 -5.27 7.59 -10.07
CA TRP A 174 -4.62 8.89 -9.99
C TRP A 174 -5.38 9.89 -10.83
N ASP A 175 -5.87 10.96 -10.19
CA ASP A 175 -6.45 12.07 -10.93
C ASP A 175 -5.32 12.89 -11.55
N GLY A 176 -4.90 12.54 -12.77
CA GLY A 176 -3.98 13.37 -13.53
C GLY A 176 -3.07 12.73 -14.56
N TYR A 177 -2.84 11.43 -14.59
CA TYR A 177 -2.01 10.81 -15.64
C TYR A 177 -2.59 9.48 -16.13
N THR A 178 -3.36 9.56 -17.20
CA THR A 178 -3.87 8.43 -17.97
C THR A 178 -3.14 8.34 -19.29
N GLN A 179 -1.90 7.89 -19.30
CA GLN A 179 -1.32 7.33 -20.53
C GLN A 179 -0.22 6.33 -20.15
N ILE A 180 -0.61 5.06 -20.02
CA ILE A 180 0.35 3.97 -20.20
C ILE A 180 0.44 3.79 -21.72
N PRO A 181 1.62 3.90 -22.34
CA PRO A 181 1.76 3.62 -23.78
C PRO A 181 1.33 2.18 -24.02
N SER A 182 0.41 1.98 -24.97
CA SER A 182 0.11 0.67 -25.50
C SER A 182 1.40 -0.02 -25.99
N ILE A 183 1.67 -1.19 -25.46
CA ILE A 183 2.78 -2.07 -25.85
C ILE A 183 2.40 -2.80 -27.13
#